data_0cbe8824179aecbaeb545f2e82134840
#
_entry.id   0cbe8824179aecbaeb545f2e82134840
#
_cell.length_a   1.000
_cell.length_b   1.000
_cell.length_c   1.000
_cell.angle_alpha   90.00
_cell.angle_beta   90.00
_cell.angle_gamma   90.00
#
_symmetry.space_group_name_H-M   'P 1'
#
loop_
_entity.id
_entity.type
_entity.pdbx_description
1 polymer ?
#
loop_
_entity_poly.entity_id
_entity_poly.type
_entity_poly.pdbx_seq_one_letter_code
_entity_poly.pdbx_strand_id
1 'polypeptide(L)'
;ILKPGGFLYLAIYKKYRYYPFIYKYLGSLLRLLNKTKIGSILMENTFVYLHFILYKLFKKQNLGLRETRNIFYDYFITPIASFHSKSEVESWIKKANCRLIKYDRTSGNCHVFIIVKS
;
A
#
# COMPACT_ATOMS: atom_id res chain seq x y z
N ILE A 1 13.48 18.37 -3.99
CA ILE A 1 13.59 18.70 -5.44
C ILE A 1 14.74 17.89 -6.01
N LEU A 2 14.46 17.11 -7.06
CA LEU A 2 15.45 16.26 -7.70
C LEU A 2 16.39 17.12 -8.59
N LYS A 3 17.69 17.01 -8.37
CA LYS A 3 18.69 17.69 -9.21
C LYS A 3 18.79 17.01 -10.58
N PRO A 4 19.21 17.71 -11.64
CA PRO A 4 19.51 17.09 -12.93
C PRO A 4 20.47 15.90 -12.75
N GLY A 5 20.19 14.77 -13.41
CA GLY A 5 20.93 13.51 -13.23
C GLY A 5 20.63 12.75 -11.94
N GLY A 6 19.84 13.30 -11.02
CA GLY A 6 19.45 12.61 -9.79
C GLY A 6 18.43 11.51 -10.03
N PHE A 7 18.53 10.45 -9.23
CA PHE A 7 17.61 9.30 -9.25
C PHE A 7 16.55 9.40 -8.17
N LEU A 8 15.34 8.93 -8.48
CA LEU A 8 14.26 8.76 -7.52
C LEU A 8 13.68 7.35 -7.63
N TYR A 9 13.60 6.69 -6.48
CA TYR A 9 12.84 5.45 -6.30
C TYR A 9 11.45 5.82 -5.80
N LEU A 10 10.43 5.49 -6.57
CA LEU A 10 9.05 5.84 -6.29
C LEU A 10 8.21 4.56 -6.17
N ALA A 11 7.68 4.30 -4.99
CA ALA A 11 6.75 3.21 -4.73
C ALA A 11 5.34 3.77 -4.51
N ILE A 12 4.38 3.31 -5.30
CA ILE A 12 3.00 3.80 -5.28
C ILE A 12 2.04 2.62 -5.25
N TYR A 13 1.00 2.71 -4.41
CA TYR A 13 -0.03 1.68 -4.35
C TYR A 13 -0.78 1.53 -5.67
N LYS A 14 -0.94 0.28 -6.08
CA LYS A 14 -1.70 -0.08 -7.28
C LYS A 14 -3.19 0.16 -7.06
N LYS A 15 -3.84 0.66 -8.10
CA LYS A 15 -5.30 0.70 -8.19
C LYS A 15 -5.82 -0.68 -8.58
N TYR A 16 -5.95 -1.60 -7.62
CA TYR A 16 -6.65 -2.86 -7.86
C TYR A 16 -8.16 -2.64 -7.94
N ARG A 17 -8.83 -3.49 -8.71
CA ARG A 17 -10.28 -3.41 -8.98
C ARG A 17 -11.13 -3.30 -7.72
N TYR A 18 -10.80 -4.04 -6.66
CA TYR A 18 -11.58 -4.11 -5.42
C TYR A 18 -10.97 -3.36 -4.25
N TYR A 19 -9.67 -3.13 -4.27
CA TYR A 19 -8.94 -2.65 -3.12
C TYR A 19 -9.32 -1.22 -2.69
N PRO A 20 -9.47 -0.23 -3.58
CA PRO A 20 -9.93 1.10 -3.18
C PRO A 20 -11.32 1.07 -2.52
N PHE A 21 -12.19 0.17 -2.97
CA PHE A 21 -13.51 -0.03 -2.39
C PHE A 21 -13.43 -0.63 -0.98
N ILE A 22 -12.66 -1.70 -0.80
CA ILE A 22 -12.42 -2.33 0.50
C ILE A 22 -11.78 -1.32 1.47
N TYR A 23 -10.79 -0.57 1.02
CA TYR A 23 -10.15 0.47 1.82
C TYR A 23 -11.14 1.55 2.25
N LYS A 24 -12.00 2.00 1.36
CA LYS A 24 -12.99 3.04 1.65
C LYS A 24 -14.02 2.59 2.68
N TYR A 25 -14.62 1.43 2.51
CA TYR A 25 -15.74 0.96 3.34
C TYR A 25 -15.25 0.19 4.59
N LEU A 26 -14.57 -0.92 4.41
CA LEU A 26 -14.07 -1.73 5.51
C LEU A 26 -12.98 -0.97 6.30
N GLY A 27 -12.07 -0.31 5.62
CA GLY A 27 -11.04 0.52 6.25
C GLY A 27 -11.63 1.66 7.08
N SER A 28 -12.70 2.30 6.64
CA SER A 28 -13.38 3.34 7.42
C SER A 28 -13.97 2.81 8.72
N LEU A 29 -14.60 1.63 8.66
CA LEU A 29 -15.13 0.95 9.85
C LEU A 29 -13.99 0.58 10.81
N LEU A 30 -12.93 -0.01 10.31
CA LEU A 30 -11.78 -0.41 11.13
C LEU A 30 -11.06 0.80 11.75
N ARG A 31 -10.94 1.90 11.02
CA ARG A 31 -10.40 3.16 11.56
C ARG A 31 -11.28 3.74 12.65
N LEU A 32 -12.59 3.62 12.52
CA LEU A 32 -13.54 4.04 13.55
C LEU A 32 -13.39 3.19 14.82
N LEU A 33 -13.33 1.87 14.68
CA LEU A 33 -13.07 0.95 15.79
C LEU A 33 -11.74 1.26 16.49
N ASN A 34 -10.70 1.54 15.72
CA ASN A 34 -9.36 1.83 16.26
C ASN A 34 -9.29 3.15 17.08
N LYS A 35 -10.28 4.03 16.98
CA LYS A 35 -10.34 5.26 17.80
C LYS A 35 -10.65 5.00 19.28
N THR A 36 -11.22 3.85 19.61
CA THR A 36 -11.55 3.48 20.99
C THR A 36 -10.61 2.38 21.45
N LYS A 37 -10.27 2.40 22.77
CA LYS A 37 -9.40 1.38 23.38
C LYS A 37 -10.00 -0.03 23.25
N ILE A 38 -11.30 -0.17 23.49
CA ILE A 38 -12.03 -1.45 23.37
C ILE A 38 -12.06 -1.90 21.91
N GLY A 39 -12.37 -1.00 20.98
CA GLY A 39 -12.40 -1.30 19.55
C GLY A 39 -11.03 -1.69 19.01
N SER A 40 -9.95 -1.06 19.48
CA SER A 40 -8.58 -1.44 19.11
C SER A 40 -8.23 -2.85 19.60
N ILE A 41 -8.58 -3.20 20.84
CA ILE A 41 -8.35 -4.56 21.38
C ILE A 41 -9.17 -5.60 20.60
N LEU A 42 -10.41 -5.31 20.30
CA LEU A 42 -11.28 -6.18 19.49
C LEU A 42 -10.70 -6.38 18.09
N MET A 43 -10.27 -5.31 17.44
CA MET A 43 -9.66 -5.36 16.11
C MET A 43 -8.38 -6.19 16.09
N GLU A 44 -7.50 -6.01 17.06
CA GLU A 44 -6.25 -6.78 17.22
C GLU A 44 -6.51 -8.28 17.38
N ASN A 45 -7.50 -8.64 18.21
CA ASN A 45 -7.78 -10.04 18.53
C ASN A 45 -8.68 -10.77 17.52
N THR A 46 -9.30 -10.04 16.58
CA THR A 46 -10.17 -10.64 15.56
C THR A 46 -9.65 -10.39 14.15
N PHE A 47 -9.71 -9.14 13.68
CA PHE A 47 -9.41 -8.81 12.29
C PHE A 47 -7.94 -9.01 11.92
N VAL A 48 -7.00 -8.68 12.81
CA VAL A 48 -5.57 -8.89 12.59
C VAL A 48 -5.25 -10.40 12.53
N TYR A 49 -5.82 -11.20 13.42
CA TYR A 49 -5.66 -12.65 13.39
C TYR A 49 -6.29 -13.29 12.14
N LEU A 50 -7.50 -12.86 11.77
CA LEU A 50 -8.14 -13.31 10.55
C LEU A 50 -7.28 -12.97 9.32
N HIS A 51 -6.76 -11.76 9.25
CA HIS A 51 -5.85 -11.34 8.20
C HIS A 51 -4.58 -12.18 8.16
N PHE A 52 -3.99 -12.49 9.32
CA PHE A 52 -2.82 -13.37 9.44
C PHE A 52 -3.11 -14.77 8.89
N ILE A 53 -4.24 -15.37 9.25
CA ILE A 53 -4.64 -16.69 8.77
C ILE A 53 -4.86 -16.67 7.26
N LEU A 54 -5.60 -15.71 6.76
CA LEU A 54 -5.85 -15.54 5.32
C LEU A 54 -4.56 -15.30 4.55
N TYR A 55 -3.67 -14.47 5.08
CA TYR A 55 -2.40 -14.18 4.45
C TYR A 55 -1.50 -15.42 4.36
N LYS A 56 -1.47 -16.23 5.42
CA LYS A 56 -0.72 -17.48 5.46
C LYS A 56 -1.27 -18.53 4.49
N LEU A 57 -2.60 -18.65 4.40
CA LEU A 57 -3.25 -19.64 3.54
C LEU A 57 -3.17 -19.27 2.05
N PHE A 58 -3.44 -18.01 1.70
CA PHE A 58 -3.55 -17.59 0.31
C PHE A 58 -2.25 -17.06 -0.30
N LYS A 59 -1.45 -16.35 0.49
CA LYS A 59 -0.18 -15.79 0.01
C LYS A 59 1.00 -16.75 0.16
N LYS A 60 0.87 -17.81 0.96
CA LYS A 60 1.93 -18.80 1.25
C LYS A 60 3.26 -18.15 1.67
N GLN A 61 3.22 -16.98 2.25
CA GLN A 61 4.39 -16.27 2.73
C GLN A 61 4.67 -16.65 4.18
N ASN A 62 5.94 -16.85 4.49
CA ASN A 62 6.38 -17.21 5.84
C ASN A 62 6.58 -15.95 6.71
N LEU A 63 5.52 -15.14 6.81
CA LEU A 63 5.49 -13.94 7.64
C LEU A 63 4.94 -14.27 9.03
N GLY A 64 5.54 -13.66 10.05
CA GLY A 64 5.06 -13.74 11.41
C GLY A 64 3.81 -12.86 11.64
N LEU A 65 3.22 -13.01 12.83
CA LEU A 65 2.05 -12.22 13.22
C LEU A 65 2.37 -10.72 13.25
N ARG A 66 3.56 -10.35 13.72
CA ARG A 66 4.00 -8.96 13.82
C ARG A 66 4.09 -8.27 12.46
N GLU A 67 4.70 -8.94 11.50
CA GLU A 67 4.83 -8.43 10.13
C GLU A 67 3.48 -8.31 9.45
N THR A 68 2.62 -9.32 9.63
CA THR A 68 1.26 -9.31 9.06
C THR A 68 0.39 -8.24 9.72
N ARG A 69 0.57 -7.97 11.01
CA ARG A 69 -0.08 -6.87 11.71
C ARG A 69 0.31 -5.52 11.11
N ASN A 70 1.60 -5.29 10.88
CA ASN A 70 2.07 -4.05 10.24
C ASN A 70 1.46 -3.86 8.85
N ILE A 71 1.40 -4.92 8.05
CA ILE A 71 0.74 -4.90 6.73
C ILE A 71 -0.74 -4.57 6.86
N PHE A 72 -1.44 -5.15 7.85
CA PHE A 72 -2.84 -4.85 8.11
C PHE A 72 -3.06 -3.37 8.44
N TYR A 73 -2.23 -2.79 9.30
CA TYR A 73 -2.30 -1.37 9.65
C TYR A 73 -2.03 -0.47 8.43
N ASP A 74 -1.03 -0.79 7.63
CA ASP A 74 -0.74 -0.04 6.40
C ASP A 74 -1.90 -0.09 5.41
N TYR A 75 -2.58 -1.22 5.29
CA TYR A 75 -3.65 -1.39 4.31
C TYR A 75 -4.99 -0.81 4.75
N PHE A 76 -5.32 -0.85 6.03
CA PHE A 76 -6.66 -0.52 6.49
C PHE A 76 -6.73 0.67 7.44
N ILE A 77 -5.70 0.87 8.27
CA ILE A 77 -5.73 1.88 9.31
C ILE A 77 -5.07 3.19 8.87
N THR A 78 -4.12 3.15 7.95
CA THR A 78 -3.52 4.36 7.38
C THR A 78 -4.61 5.35 6.94
N PRO A 79 -4.63 6.58 7.49
CA PRO A 79 -5.76 7.51 7.32
C PRO A 79 -5.89 8.03 5.90
N ILE A 80 -4.79 8.13 5.18
CA ILE A 80 -4.74 8.64 3.81
C ILE A 80 -3.95 7.65 2.95
N ALA A 81 -4.61 7.09 1.95
CA ALA A 81 -3.97 6.29 0.93
C ALA A 81 -4.53 6.65 -0.45
N SER A 82 -3.67 6.77 -1.42
CA SER A 82 -4.02 7.01 -2.81
C SER A 82 -3.56 5.84 -3.68
N PHE A 83 -4.39 5.48 -4.64
CA PHE A 83 -4.17 4.34 -5.52
C PHE A 83 -4.11 4.81 -6.96
N HIS A 84 -3.07 4.44 -7.67
CA HIS A 84 -2.81 4.94 -9.02
C HIS A 84 -2.53 3.81 -9.99
N SER A 85 -2.88 4.05 -11.25
CA SER A 85 -2.50 3.17 -12.35
C SER A 85 -1.08 3.47 -12.81
N LYS A 86 -0.46 2.52 -13.49
CA LYS A 86 0.87 2.71 -14.08
C LYS A 86 0.88 3.91 -15.05
N SER A 87 -0.14 4.03 -15.91
CA SER A 87 -0.26 5.09 -16.91
C SER A 87 -0.37 6.49 -16.31
N GLU A 88 -1.10 6.62 -15.19
CA GLU A 88 -1.17 7.90 -14.46
C GLU A 88 0.21 8.33 -13.97
N VAL A 89 0.97 7.42 -13.36
CA VAL A 89 2.30 7.71 -12.84
C VAL A 89 3.29 8.01 -13.98
N GLU A 90 3.23 7.28 -15.07
CA GLU A 90 4.06 7.56 -16.26
C GLU A 90 3.76 8.95 -16.84
N SER A 91 2.51 9.39 -16.82
CA SER A 91 2.16 10.76 -17.25
C SER A 91 2.76 11.82 -16.32
N TRP A 92 2.82 11.58 -15.02
CA TRP A 92 3.46 12.50 -14.06
C TRP A 92 4.97 12.56 -14.26
N ILE A 93 5.61 11.43 -14.50
CA ILE A 93 7.05 11.35 -14.79
C ILE A 93 7.39 12.22 -16.00
N LYS A 94 6.61 12.12 -17.07
CA LYS A 94 6.77 12.94 -18.27
C LYS A 94 6.56 14.43 -17.99
N LYS A 95 5.48 14.79 -17.28
CA LYS A 95 5.19 16.19 -16.90
C LYS A 95 6.27 16.82 -16.02
N ALA A 96 6.95 15.99 -15.20
CA ALA A 96 8.05 16.43 -14.34
C ALA A 96 9.40 16.53 -15.07
N ASN A 97 9.45 16.36 -16.40
CA ASN A 97 10.68 16.27 -17.19
C ASN A 97 11.65 15.23 -16.62
N CYS A 98 11.11 14.06 -16.30
CA CYS A 98 11.87 12.91 -15.82
C CYS A 98 11.77 11.78 -16.84
N ARG A 99 12.77 10.90 -16.83
CA ARG A 99 12.81 9.71 -17.66
C ARG A 99 12.66 8.47 -16.79
N LEU A 100 11.77 7.56 -17.19
CA LEU A 100 11.65 6.24 -16.56
C LEU A 100 12.83 5.37 -16.98
N ILE A 101 13.57 4.85 -16.01
CA ILE A 101 14.67 3.91 -16.23
C ILE A 101 14.18 2.47 -16.06
N LYS A 102 13.49 2.20 -14.97
CA LYS A 102 12.99 0.85 -14.66
C LYS A 102 11.61 0.93 -14.04
N TYR A 103 10.77 0.00 -14.44
CA TYR A 103 9.49 -0.27 -13.80
C TYR A 103 9.48 -1.71 -13.29
N ASP A 104 9.00 -1.90 -12.08
CA ASP A 104 8.85 -3.21 -11.46
C ASP A 104 7.53 -3.30 -10.68
N ARG A 105 7.14 -4.52 -10.33
CA ARG A 105 6.00 -4.80 -9.47
C ARG A 105 6.49 -5.53 -8.24
N THR A 106 6.17 -5.02 -7.06
CA THR A 106 6.42 -5.81 -5.86
C THR A 106 5.43 -6.98 -5.82
N SER A 107 5.78 -8.02 -5.09
CA SER A 107 4.85 -9.12 -4.76
C SER A 107 3.65 -8.62 -3.94
N GLY A 108 3.78 -7.44 -3.35
CA GLY A 108 2.72 -6.70 -2.66
C GLY A 108 1.88 -5.85 -3.62
N ASN A 109 1.36 -4.76 -3.10
CA ASN A 109 0.38 -3.91 -3.76
C ASN A 109 0.96 -2.62 -4.32
N CYS A 110 2.23 -2.62 -4.74
CA CYS A 110 2.91 -1.42 -5.21
C CYS A 110 3.42 -1.54 -6.64
N HIS A 111 3.32 -0.42 -7.36
CA HIS A 111 4.14 -0.12 -8.52
C HIS A 111 5.45 0.50 -8.05
N VAL A 112 6.55 0.09 -8.63
CA VAL A 112 7.88 0.63 -8.35
C VAL A 112 8.44 1.24 -9.63
N PHE A 113 8.85 2.49 -9.54
CA PHE A 113 9.45 3.23 -10.63
C PHE A 113 10.82 3.74 -10.21
N ILE A 114 11.82 3.54 -11.05
CA ILE A 114 13.12 4.19 -10.95
C ILE A 114 13.20 5.21 -12.06
N ILE A 115 13.30 6.48 -11.68
CA ILE A 115 13.29 7.60 -12.59
C ILE A 115 14.55 8.45 -12.41
N VAL A 116 14.96 9.13 -13.48
CA VAL A 116 16.04 10.09 -13.47
C VAL A 116 15.52 11.45 -13.94
N LYS A 117 16.00 12.51 -13.30
CA LYS A 117 15.75 13.87 -13.74
C LYS A 117 16.57 14.16 -15.00
N SER A 118 15.88 14.54 -16.03
CA SER A 118 16.54 15.03 -17.27
C SER A 118 17.25 16.35 -17.04
#